data_1998009c3a37220c5b8bdc28cc9af6ec
#
_entry.id   1998009c3a37220c5b8bdc28cc9af6ec
#
_cell.length_a   1.000
_cell.length_b   1.000
_cell.length_c   1.000
_cell.angle_alpha   90.00
_cell.angle_beta   90.00
_cell.angle_gamma   90.00
#
_symmetry.space_group_name_H-M   'P 1'
#
loop_
_entity.id
_entity.type
_entity.pdbx_description
1 polymer ?
#
loop_
_entity_poly.entity_id
_entity_poly.type
_entity_poly.pdbx_seq_one_letter_code
_entity_poly.pdbx_strand_id
1 'polypeptide(L)'
;MNNVIFNDEMNDKILSGITKLYEAVSCTLGPSGRNVIISKDNGKPFITNDGVTIASSIELDDEIENIGASLIKEAAKKTNDTVGDGTTTTIVLTYELYRKGLELIKSGVNNITLAHEIERYKKDSTLFLS
;
A
#
# COMPACT_ATOMS: atom_id res chain seq x y z
N MET A 1 -4.48 1.54 27.88
CA MET A 1 -5.15 0.23 27.77
C MET A 1 -4.83 -0.42 26.45
N ASN A 2 -4.30 -1.61 26.48
CA ASN A 2 -3.96 -2.31 25.25
C ASN A 2 -5.24 -2.90 24.63
N ASN A 3 -5.51 -2.53 23.38
CA ASN A 3 -6.61 -3.11 22.64
C ASN A 3 -6.15 -4.41 21.97
N VAL A 4 -6.89 -5.48 22.23
CA VAL A 4 -6.70 -6.76 21.55
C VAL A 4 -7.72 -6.86 20.43
N ILE A 5 -7.23 -7.00 19.19
CA ILE A 5 -8.06 -7.11 18.01
C ILE A 5 -7.83 -8.48 17.38
N PHE A 6 -8.92 -9.17 17.05
CA PHE A 6 -8.85 -10.49 16.42
C PHE A 6 -8.42 -10.36 14.96
N ASN A 7 -7.81 -11.43 14.43
CA ASN A 7 -7.16 -11.43 13.10
C ASN A 7 -8.05 -10.90 11.97
N ASP A 8 -9.32 -11.27 11.91
CA ASP A 8 -10.20 -10.86 10.82
C ASP A 8 -10.47 -9.35 10.85
N GLU A 9 -10.78 -8.81 12.03
CA GLU A 9 -10.98 -7.39 12.21
C GLU A 9 -9.70 -6.60 11.96
N MET A 10 -8.57 -7.10 12.44
CA MET A 10 -7.26 -6.50 12.20
C MET A 10 -6.94 -6.45 10.70
N ASN A 11 -7.14 -7.55 9.99
CA ASN A 11 -6.89 -7.62 8.56
C ASN A 11 -7.78 -6.67 7.77
N ASP A 12 -9.04 -6.55 8.13
CA ASP A 12 -9.98 -5.62 7.49
C ASP A 12 -9.56 -4.16 7.72
N LYS A 13 -9.09 -3.82 8.92
CA LYS A 13 -8.60 -2.48 9.24
C LYS A 13 -7.29 -2.15 8.53
N ILE A 14 -6.37 -3.11 8.46
CA ILE A 14 -5.13 -2.95 7.69
C ILE A 14 -5.46 -2.72 6.22
N LEU A 15 -6.34 -3.50 5.64
CA LEU A 15 -6.80 -3.30 4.26
C LEU A 15 -7.46 -1.94 4.07
N SER A 16 -8.26 -1.48 5.02
CA SER A 16 -8.85 -0.15 4.97
C SER A 16 -7.80 0.95 4.90
N GLY A 17 -6.76 0.86 5.73
CA GLY A 17 -5.65 1.81 5.71
C GLY A 17 -4.88 1.79 4.39
N ILE A 18 -4.61 0.61 3.88
CA ILE A 18 -3.96 0.43 2.57
C ILE A 18 -4.81 1.03 1.45
N THR A 19 -6.12 0.79 1.50
CA THR A 19 -7.08 1.32 0.50
C THR A 19 -7.11 2.84 0.49
N LYS A 20 -7.14 3.47 1.65
CA LYS A 20 -7.13 4.93 1.77
C LYS A 20 -5.87 5.54 1.16
N LEU A 21 -4.72 4.92 1.41
CA LEU A 21 -3.47 5.37 0.82
C LEU A 21 -3.46 5.15 -0.70
N TYR A 22 -3.91 3.98 -1.14
CA TYR A 22 -4.03 3.65 -2.56
C TYR A 22 -4.91 4.65 -3.31
N GLU A 23 -6.08 4.97 -2.77
CA GLU A 23 -7.01 5.92 -3.39
C GLU A 23 -6.39 7.31 -3.55
N ALA A 24 -5.65 7.76 -2.54
CA ALA A 24 -5.00 9.07 -2.60
C ALA A 24 -3.88 9.13 -3.64
N VAL A 25 -3.14 8.03 -3.83
CA VAL A 25 -1.97 8.02 -4.71
C VAL A 25 -2.32 7.61 -6.14
N SER A 26 -3.28 6.70 -6.31
CA SER A 26 -3.63 6.15 -7.62
C SER A 26 -4.16 7.18 -8.60
N CYS A 27 -4.76 8.27 -8.11
CA CYS A 27 -5.24 9.34 -8.97
C CYS A 27 -4.11 10.08 -9.71
N THR A 28 -2.87 9.92 -9.29
CA THR A 28 -1.69 10.52 -9.95
C THR A 28 -1.09 9.63 -11.03
N LEU A 29 -1.57 8.39 -11.15
CA LEU A 29 -1.00 7.40 -12.06
C LEU A 29 -1.48 7.62 -13.50
N GLY A 30 -0.56 7.46 -14.46
CA GLY A 30 -0.85 7.47 -15.89
C GLY A 30 -0.90 8.85 -16.52
N PRO A 31 -1.14 8.91 -17.84
CA PRO A 31 -1.11 10.17 -18.60
C PRO A 31 -2.24 11.14 -18.24
N SER A 32 -3.31 10.64 -17.63
CA SER A 32 -4.40 11.47 -17.11
C SER A 32 -4.28 11.70 -15.60
N GLY A 33 -3.10 11.48 -15.04
CA GLY A 33 -2.83 11.65 -13.62
C GLY A 33 -3.17 13.06 -13.13
N ARG A 34 -3.83 13.11 -11.96
CA ARG A 34 -4.29 14.35 -11.36
C ARG A 34 -3.32 14.84 -10.30
N ASN A 35 -3.30 16.14 -10.09
CA ASN A 35 -2.63 16.73 -8.93
C ASN A 35 -3.48 16.56 -7.69
N VAL A 36 -2.81 16.44 -6.54
CA VAL A 36 -3.44 16.35 -5.23
C VAL A 36 -3.05 17.57 -4.41
N ILE A 37 -4.01 18.13 -3.70
CA ILE A 37 -3.77 19.23 -2.78
C ILE A 37 -3.52 18.64 -1.39
N ILE A 38 -2.36 18.93 -0.83
CA ILE A 38 -1.99 18.51 0.52
C ILE A 38 -2.06 19.73 1.43
N SER A 39 -2.87 19.61 2.49
CA SER A 39 -2.99 20.61 3.53
C SER A 39 -2.47 20.02 4.85
N LYS A 40 -1.51 20.69 5.48
CA LYS A 40 -1.00 20.34 6.79
C LYS A 40 -1.52 21.35 7.83
N ASP A 41 -1.76 20.87 9.03
CA ASP A 41 -2.36 21.66 10.10
C ASP A 41 -1.66 23.00 10.37
N ASN A 42 -0.37 23.09 10.15
CA ASN A 42 0.45 24.29 10.38
C ASN A 42 1.21 24.78 9.15
N GLY A 43 0.81 24.35 7.95
CA GLY A 43 1.52 24.68 6.73
C GLY A 43 0.62 25.24 5.64
N LYS A 44 1.24 25.89 4.65
CA LYS A 44 0.49 26.29 3.46
C LYS A 44 0.12 25.05 2.64
N PRO A 45 -1.12 25.00 2.10
CA PRO A 45 -1.48 23.94 1.16
C PRO A 45 -0.54 23.97 -0.05
N PHE A 46 -0.18 22.81 -0.54
CA PHE A 46 0.60 22.70 -1.77
C PHE A 46 0.02 21.64 -2.70
N ILE A 47 0.28 21.79 -3.98
CA ILE A 47 -0.22 20.91 -5.02
C ILE A 47 0.94 20.02 -5.48
N THR A 48 0.70 18.71 -5.57
CA THR A 48 1.68 17.75 -6.04
C THR A 48 1.03 16.60 -6.78
N ASN A 49 1.78 15.97 -7.68
CA ASN A 49 1.45 14.71 -8.32
C ASN A 49 2.50 13.64 -8.01
N ASP A 50 3.41 13.93 -7.09
CA ASP A 50 4.44 12.99 -6.69
C ASP A 50 3.92 11.97 -5.67
N GLY A 51 3.90 10.69 -6.06
CA GLY A 51 3.38 9.62 -5.22
C GLY A 51 4.10 9.47 -3.89
N VAL A 52 5.42 9.70 -3.85
CA VAL A 52 6.19 9.64 -2.59
C VAL A 52 5.73 10.73 -1.63
N THR A 53 5.61 11.97 -2.12
CA THR A 53 5.18 13.11 -1.33
C THR A 53 3.77 12.91 -0.78
N ILE A 54 2.85 12.45 -1.63
CA ILE A 54 1.46 12.18 -1.24
C ILE A 54 1.42 11.09 -0.16
N ALA A 55 2.07 9.97 -0.41
CA ALA A 55 2.11 8.85 0.54
C ALA A 55 2.68 9.26 1.89
N SER A 56 3.78 10.02 1.88
CA SER A 56 4.44 10.49 3.11
C SER A 56 3.59 11.46 3.91
N SER A 57 2.65 12.15 3.28
CA SER A 57 1.80 13.14 3.92
C SER A 57 0.55 12.56 4.57
N ILE A 58 0.21 11.31 4.26
CA ILE A 58 -1.01 10.68 4.77
C ILE A 58 -0.75 10.10 6.15
N GLU A 59 -1.57 10.52 7.10
CA GLU A 59 -1.67 9.91 8.43
C GLU A 59 -3.14 9.65 8.73
N LEU A 60 -3.43 8.49 9.28
CA LEU A 60 -4.78 8.06 9.59
C LEU A 60 -5.02 8.07 11.09
N ASP A 61 -6.22 8.45 11.50
CA ASP A 61 -6.58 8.56 12.91
C ASP A 61 -6.67 7.21 13.60
N ASP A 62 -7.14 6.19 12.90
CA ASP A 62 -7.18 4.83 13.43
C ASP A 62 -5.78 4.21 13.42
N GLU A 63 -5.31 3.77 14.58
CA GLU A 63 -3.95 3.21 14.74
C GLU A 63 -3.68 2.02 13.83
N ILE A 64 -4.65 1.15 13.65
CA ILE A 64 -4.49 -0.08 12.85
C ILE A 64 -4.52 0.25 11.36
N GLU A 65 -5.41 1.13 10.94
CA GLU A 65 -5.41 1.64 9.57
C GLU A 65 -4.08 2.33 9.25
N ASN A 66 -3.54 3.08 10.21
CA ASN A 66 -2.27 3.76 10.05
C ASN A 66 -1.09 2.77 9.96
N ILE A 67 -1.16 1.64 10.65
CA ILE A 67 -0.18 0.55 10.48
C ILE A 67 -0.19 0.04 9.04
N GLY A 68 -1.37 -0.20 8.46
CA GLY A 68 -1.50 -0.60 7.06
C GLY A 68 -0.91 0.42 6.09
N ALA A 69 -1.25 1.68 6.28
CA ALA A 69 -0.69 2.77 5.49
C ALA A 69 0.84 2.84 5.61
N SER A 70 1.38 2.66 6.81
CA SER A 70 2.83 2.69 7.07
C SER A 70 3.57 1.57 6.37
N LEU A 71 3.01 0.37 6.30
CA LEU A 71 3.61 -0.75 5.58
C LEU A 71 3.81 -0.44 4.10
N ILE A 72 2.80 0.15 3.46
CA ILE A 72 2.90 0.54 2.06
C ILE A 72 3.86 1.72 1.86
N LYS A 73 3.84 2.69 2.76
CA LYS A 73 4.79 3.82 2.72
C LYS A 73 6.23 3.33 2.76
N GLU A 74 6.51 2.37 3.62
CA GLU A 74 7.85 1.78 3.74
C GLU A 74 8.26 1.05 2.46
N ALA A 75 7.37 0.24 1.89
CA ALA A 75 7.61 -0.44 0.62
C ALA A 75 7.88 0.54 -0.52
N ALA A 76 7.08 1.59 -0.61
CA ALA A 76 7.23 2.63 -1.63
C ALA A 76 8.54 3.40 -1.47
N LYS A 77 8.89 3.75 -0.24
CA LYS A 77 10.15 4.43 0.07
C LYS A 77 11.34 3.56 -0.32
N LYS A 78 11.31 2.29 0.04
CA LYS A 78 12.38 1.34 -0.31
C LYS A 78 12.57 1.22 -1.81
N THR A 79 11.48 1.17 -2.57
CA THR A 79 11.52 1.14 -4.03
C THR A 79 12.15 2.42 -4.58
N ASN A 80 11.74 3.57 -4.07
CA ASN A 80 12.30 4.86 -4.49
C ASN A 80 13.80 4.96 -4.18
N ASP A 81 14.22 4.53 -3.00
CA ASP A 81 15.64 4.59 -2.58
C ASP A 81 16.51 3.64 -3.41
N THR A 82 15.96 2.52 -3.88
CA THR A 82 16.70 1.51 -4.65
C THR A 82 16.72 1.81 -6.15
N VAL A 83 15.61 2.23 -6.70
CA VAL A 83 15.40 2.37 -8.15
C VAL A 83 15.25 3.84 -8.60
N GLY A 84 14.80 4.70 -7.71
CA GLY A 84 14.53 6.11 -8.00
C GLY A 84 13.20 6.37 -8.71
N ASP A 85 12.39 5.34 -8.92
CA ASP A 85 11.12 5.43 -9.64
C ASP A 85 10.20 4.26 -9.25
N GLY A 86 8.96 4.29 -9.72
CA GLY A 86 8.01 3.19 -9.53
C GLY A 86 7.27 3.19 -8.20
N THR A 87 7.31 4.26 -7.45
CA THR A 87 6.66 4.38 -6.13
C THR A 87 5.15 4.16 -6.23
N THR A 88 4.48 4.87 -7.12
CA THR A 88 3.03 4.73 -7.31
C THR A 88 2.65 3.32 -7.77
N THR A 89 3.42 2.77 -8.69
CA THR A 89 3.23 1.39 -9.16
C THR A 89 3.38 0.38 -8.02
N THR A 90 4.37 0.56 -7.15
CA THR A 90 4.57 -0.29 -5.96
C THR A 90 3.35 -0.23 -5.04
N ILE A 91 2.80 0.94 -4.81
CA ILE A 91 1.61 1.12 -3.97
C ILE A 91 0.40 0.40 -4.57
N VAL A 92 0.18 0.55 -5.87
CA VAL A 92 -0.93 -0.12 -6.59
C VAL A 92 -0.78 -1.64 -6.53
N LEU A 93 0.41 -2.16 -6.81
CA LEU A 93 0.68 -3.60 -6.78
C LEU A 93 0.52 -4.17 -5.36
N THR A 94 1.02 -3.48 -4.35
CA THR A 94 0.91 -3.91 -2.95
C THR A 94 -0.56 -3.96 -2.53
N TYR A 95 -1.34 -2.96 -2.89
CA TYR A 95 -2.78 -2.94 -2.64
C TYR A 95 -3.48 -4.14 -3.27
N GLU A 96 -3.25 -4.39 -4.55
CA GLU A 96 -3.88 -5.51 -5.27
C GLU A 96 -3.47 -6.87 -4.69
N LEU A 97 -2.18 -7.05 -4.37
CA LEU A 97 -1.69 -8.29 -3.77
C LEU A 97 -2.32 -8.53 -2.40
N TYR A 98 -2.37 -7.50 -1.56
CA TYR A 98 -2.95 -7.64 -0.22
C TYR A 98 -4.45 -7.94 -0.29
N ARG A 99 -5.17 -7.21 -1.12
CA ARG A 99 -6.62 -7.40 -1.32
C ARG A 99 -6.94 -8.80 -1.82
N LYS A 100 -6.23 -9.27 -2.85
CA LYS A 100 -6.42 -10.61 -3.40
C LYS A 100 -6.00 -11.70 -2.42
N GLY A 101 -4.89 -11.51 -1.73
CA GLY A 101 -4.42 -12.46 -0.72
C GLY A 101 -5.42 -12.62 0.41
N LEU A 102 -5.96 -11.51 0.91
CA LEU A 102 -6.96 -11.53 1.97
C LEU A 102 -8.26 -12.21 1.52
N GLU A 103 -8.69 -11.95 0.29
CA GLU A 103 -9.86 -12.61 -0.32
C GLU A 103 -9.68 -14.12 -0.38
N LEU A 104 -8.50 -14.59 -0.80
CA LEU A 104 -8.16 -16.01 -0.86
C LEU A 104 -8.14 -16.65 0.53
N ILE A 105 -7.57 -15.99 1.51
CA ILE A 105 -7.54 -16.46 2.90
C ILE A 105 -8.97 -16.60 3.44
N LYS A 106 -9.82 -15.63 3.21
CA LYS A 106 -11.22 -15.66 3.63
C LYS A 106 -12.01 -16.78 2.94
N SER A 107 -11.61 -17.17 1.73
CA SER A 107 -12.21 -18.31 1.01
C SER A 107 -11.69 -19.67 1.46
N GLY A 108 -10.75 -19.72 2.40
CA GLY A 108 -10.24 -20.95 3.00
C GLY A 108 -8.85 -21.39 2.54
N VAL A 109 -8.17 -20.57 1.73
CA VAL A 109 -6.78 -20.86 1.33
C VAL A 109 -5.85 -20.69 2.52
N ASN A 110 -4.97 -21.66 2.74
CA ASN A 110 -4.01 -21.65 3.84
C ASN A 110 -2.93 -20.57 3.60
N ASN A 111 -2.60 -19.81 4.65
CA ASN A 111 -1.59 -18.74 4.59
C ASN A 111 -0.22 -19.24 4.10
N ILE A 112 0.19 -20.43 4.52
CA ILE A 112 1.47 -21.03 4.13
C ILE A 112 1.47 -21.37 2.64
N THR A 113 0.39 -21.95 2.15
CA THR A 113 0.22 -22.28 0.73
C THR A 113 0.26 -21.01 -0.11
N LEU A 114 -0.44 -19.95 0.32
CA LEU A 114 -0.44 -18.66 -0.37
C LEU A 114 0.96 -18.05 -0.41
N ALA A 115 1.69 -18.07 0.71
CA ALA A 115 3.05 -17.55 0.76
C ALA A 115 3.98 -18.30 -0.21
N HIS A 116 3.87 -19.61 -0.28
CA HIS A 116 4.65 -20.44 -1.23
C HIS A 116 4.32 -20.10 -2.68
N GLU A 117 3.05 -19.91 -3.01
CA GLU A 117 2.62 -19.56 -4.36
C GLU A 117 3.14 -18.17 -4.77
N ILE A 118 3.13 -17.19 -3.87
CA ILE A 118 3.68 -15.86 -4.12
C ILE A 118 5.19 -15.94 -4.37
N GLU A 119 5.92 -16.68 -3.55
CA GLU A 119 7.37 -16.88 -3.75
C GLU A 119 7.68 -17.56 -5.08
N ARG A 120 6.92 -18.57 -5.45
CA ARG A 120 7.08 -19.25 -6.74
C ARG A 120 6.84 -18.28 -7.90
N TYR A 121 5.78 -17.50 -7.84
CA TYR A 121 5.45 -16.51 -8.87
C TYR A 121 6.53 -15.45 -9.01
N LYS A 122 7.08 -14.99 -7.90
CA LYS A 122 8.18 -14.05 -7.86
C LYS A 122 9.42 -14.60 -8.56
N LYS A 123 9.79 -15.86 -8.30
CA LYS A 123 10.92 -16.52 -8.93
C LYS A 123 10.73 -16.66 -10.44
N ASP A 124 9.56 -17.10 -10.87
CA ASP A 124 9.23 -17.28 -12.28
C ASP A 124 9.29 -15.92 -13.02
N SER A 125 8.76 -14.87 -12.42
CA SER A 125 8.79 -13.53 -12.98
C SER A 125 10.23 -12.98 -13.10
N THR A 126 11.07 -13.23 -12.11
CA THR A 126 12.48 -12.82 -12.11
C THR A 126 13.24 -13.54 -13.23
N LEU A 127 13.04 -14.83 -13.40
CA LEU A 127 13.64 -15.62 -14.48
C LEU A 127 13.19 -15.15 -15.87
N PHE A 128 11.94 -14.78 -16.00
CA PHE A 128 11.39 -14.28 -17.25
C PHE A 128 11.97 -12.92 -17.66
N LEU A 129 12.21 -12.05 -16.68
CA LEU A 129 12.71 -10.70 -16.90
C LEU A 129 14.24 -10.62 -17.03
N SER A 130 14.96 -11.64 -16.59
CA SER A 130 16.43 -11.70 -16.71
C SER A 130 16.92 -12.26 -18.10
#